data_5bb97776090e8f23e0a4adb47b4ecb87
#
_entry.id   5bb97776090e8f23e0a4adb47b4ecb87
#
_cell.length_a   1.000
_cell.length_b   1.000
_cell.length_c   1.000
_cell.angle_alpha   90.00
_cell.angle_beta   90.00
_cell.angle_gamma   90.00
#
_symmetry.space_group_name_H-M   'P 1'
#
loop_
_entity.id
_entity.type
_entity.pdbx_description
1 polymer ?
#
loop_
_entity_poly.entity_id
_entity_poly.type
_entity_poly.pdbx_seq_one_letter_code
_entity_poly.pdbx_strand_id
1 'polypeptide(L)'
;GLKVASDALHKIRESVKYVKGSKGKMRKFKECIQQLGLEFDGSGRQLCLDVSTRWNSSYMMLCSALNYQRAFGNFQSKDPNYNWCPSVDEWRRGEQICEFLLPFYDTTNLISGTSHPTSNLYFLQVWKIQRVLTDSLQSQDEIIKSMGEMMMTKFKKYWDQYCTILAFGAIIDPRIKFASLSYCYLTTDESTCEEKIQHVRTKLYMLFE
;
A
#
# COMPACT_ATOMS: atom_id res chain seq x y z
N GLY A 1 6.73 -17.06 8.65
CA GLY A 1 6.70 -15.88 7.77
C GLY A 1 5.79 -14.79 8.33
N LEU A 2 4.49 -15.01 8.35
CA LEU A 2 3.49 -14.03 8.85
C LEU A 2 3.74 -13.56 10.30
N LYS A 3 4.27 -14.41 11.15
CA LYS A 3 4.59 -14.07 12.54
C LYS A 3 5.69 -12.98 12.60
N VAL A 4 6.74 -13.10 11.79
CA VAL A 4 7.86 -12.13 11.78
C VAL A 4 7.40 -10.76 11.24
N ALA A 5 6.54 -10.72 10.21
CA ALA A 5 5.93 -9.48 9.75
C ALA A 5 5.02 -8.86 10.83
N SER A 6 4.25 -9.70 11.52
CA SER A 6 3.40 -9.29 12.63
C SER A 6 4.24 -8.72 13.78
N ASP A 7 5.38 -9.33 14.09
CA ASP A 7 6.25 -8.90 15.20
C ASP A 7 6.92 -7.56 14.90
N ALA A 8 7.43 -7.35 13.67
CA ALA A 8 7.99 -6.07 13.24
C ALA A 8 6.94 -4.95 13.25
N LEU A 9 5.77 -5.19 12.67
CA LEU A 9 4.65 -4.26 12.70
C LEU A 9 4.19 -3.96 14.13
N HIS A 10 4.14 -4.96 14.98
CA HIS A 10 3.76 -4.81 16.38
C HIS A 10 4.75 -3.92 17.12
N LYS A 11 6.07 -4.15 16.99
CA LYS A 11 7.08 -3.31 17.64
C LYS A 11 7.06 -1.88 17.14
N ILE A 12 6.93 -1.66 15.82
CA ILE A 12 6.81 -0.31 15.25
C ILE A 12 5.56 0.39 15.81
N ARG A 13 4.43 -0.31 15.86
CA ARG A 13 3.17 0.20 16.44
C ARG A 13 3.32 0.58 17.90
N GLU A 14 3.89 -0.29 18.73
CA GLU A 14 4.08 -0.02 20.16
C GLU A 14 5.09 1.11 20.38
N SER A 15 6.10 1.26 19.51
CA SER A 15 7.02 2.42 19.52
C SER A 15 6.28 3.72 19.28
N VAL A 16 5.45 3.80 18.24
CA VAL A 16 4.64 4.98 17.93
C VAL A 16 3.65 5.27 19.06
N LYS A 17 2.99 4.24 19.57
CA LYS A 17 2.04 4.35 20.68
C LYS A 17 2.71 4.82 21.97
N TYR A 18 3.92 4.32 22.27
CA TYR A 18 4.68 4.74 23.44
C TYR A 18 5.01 6.23 23.39
N VAL A 19 5.55 6.71 22.28
CA VAL A 19 5.89 8.14 22.10
C VAL A 19 4.66 9.02 22.15
N LYS A 20 3.55 8.62 21.52
CA LYS A 20 2.29 9.38 21.53
C LYS A 20 1.52 9.28 22.84
N GLY A 21 1.89 8.37 23.74
CA GLY A 21 1.18 8.10 24.99
C GLY A 21 1.22 9.23 26.02
N SER A 22 2.14 10.20 25.90
CA SER A 22 2.14 11.41 26.74
C SER A 22 2.83 12.59 26.06
N LYS A 23 2.42 13.81 26.46
CA LYS A 23 3.06 15.07 26.00
C LYS A 23 4.55 15.12 26.33
N GLY A 24 4.95 14.57 27.49
CA GLY A 24 6.35 14.53 27.92
C GLY A 24 7.20 13.61 27.03
N LYS A 25 6.72 12.41 26.68
CA LYS A 25 7.39 11.48 25.78
C LYS A 25 7.52 12.08 24.38
N MET A 26 6.45 12.67 23.87
CA MET A 26 6.45 13.34 22.56
C MET A 26 7.45 14.50 22.53
N ARG A 27 7.55 15.30 23.59
CA ARG A 27 8.54 16.39 23.67
C ARG A 27 9.97 15.85 23.61
N LYS A 28 10.30 14.85 24.43
CA LYS A 28 11.63 14.19 24.42
C LYS A 28 11.95 13.60 23.04
N PHE A 29 10.97 13.00 22.38
CA PHE A 29 11.14 12.45 21.04
C PHE A 29 11.44 13.54 20.00
N LYS A 30 10.73 14.69 20.07
CA LYS A 30 11.00 15.86 19.21
C LYS A 30 12.42 16.40 19.43
N GLU A 31 12.90 16.43 20.67
CA GLU A 31 14.29 16.81 20.98
C GLU A 31 15.29 15.85 20.32
N CYS A 32 14.98 14.54 20.25
CA CYS A 32 15.81 13.57 19.53
C CYS A 32 15.83 13.83 18.02
N ILE A 33 14.69 14.20 17.43
CA ILE A 33 14.58 14.55 16.01
C ILE A 33 15.42 15.77 15.69
N GLN A 34 15.31 16.84 16.50
CA GLN A 34 16.07 18.08 16.33
C GLN A 34 17.58 17.87 16.44
N GLN A 35 18.04 17.04 17.39
CA GLN A 35 19.45 16.73 17.56
C GLN A 35 20.07 15.97 16.37
N LEU A 36 19.23 15.27 15.61
CA LEU A 36 19.64 14.55 14.40
C LEU A 36 19.59 15.42 13.14
N GLY A 37 19.21 16.70 13.28
CA GLY A 37 19.01 17.60 12.13
C GLY A 37 17.85 17.17 11.23
N LEU A 38 16.95 16.33 11.74
CA LEU A 38 15.75 15.92 11.02
C LEU A 38 14.67 16.98 11.22
N GLU A 39 14.03 17.40 10.15
CA GLU A 39 12.91 18.33 10.25
C GLU A 39 11.66 17.59 10.73
N PHE A 40 11.09 18.06 11.82
CA PHE A 40 9.72 17.74 12.19
C PHE A 40 8.83 18.76 11.47
N ASP A 41 8.81 18.64 10.12
CA ASP A 41 8.09 19.59 9.32
C ASP A 41 6.57 19.43 9.47
N GLY A 42 5.86 20.56 9.42
CA GLY A 42 4.40 20.61 9.44
C GLY A 42 3.73 20.02 8.19
N SER A 43 4.49 19.40 7.28
CA SER A 43 4.03 18.89 5.99
C SER A 43 3.39 17.51 6.03
N GLY A 44 2.81 17.11 7.17
CA GLY A 44 2.04 15.86 7.27
C GLY A 44 2.82 14.62 7.69
N ARG A 45 4.10 14.72 7.99
CA ARG A 45 4.95 13.61 8.45
C ARG A 45 4.90 13.37 9.97
N GLN A 46 3.85 13.82 10.64
CA GLN A 46 3.69 13.52 12.06
C GLN A 46 3.48 12.03 12.28
N LEU A 47 4.03 11.49 13.38
CA LEU A 47 3.78 10.11 13.78
C LEU A 47 2.27 9.84 13.83
N CYS A 48 1.81 8.89 13.06
CA CYS A 48 0.43 8.43 13.02
C CYS A 48 0.30 7.13 13.79
N LEU A 49 -0.80 6.96 14.55
CA LEU A 49 -1.21 5.65 15.01
C LEU A 49 -2.14 5.04 13.98
N ASP A 50 -2.07 3.73 13.83
CA ASP A 50 -2.99 3.03 12.97
C ASP A 50 -4.31 2.67 13.67
N VAL A 51 -5.28 2.36 12.84
CA VAL A 51 -6.51 1.66 13.23
C VAL A 51 -6.36 0.27 12.67
N SER A 52 -6.16 -0.73 13.52
CA SER A 52 -5.77 -2.10 13.15
C SER A 52 -6.71 -2.78 12.13
N THR A 53 -7.95 -2.31 12.01
CA THR A 53 -8.94 -2.77 11.03
C THR A 53 -8.82 -2.10 9.66
N ARG A 54 -7.95 -1.08 9.51
CA ARG A 54 -7.80 -0.29 8.29
C ARG A 54 -6.37 -0.34 7.80
N TRP A 55 -6.08 -1.13 6.79
CA TRP A 55 -4.74 -1.30 6.24
C TRP A 55 -4.08 0.01 5.77
N ASN A 56 -4.85 0.98 5.23
CA ASN A 56 -4.33 2.32 4.87
C ASN A 56 -3.73 3.05 6.07
N SER A 57 -4.34 2.93 7.24
CA SER A 57 -3.79 3.55 8.45
C SER A 57 -2.52 2.87 8.93
N SER A 58 -2.40 1.54 8.74
CA SER A 58 -1.17 0.80 9.02
C SER A 58 -0.04 1.22 8.09
N TYR A 59 -0.33 1.42 6.79
CA TYR A 59 0.61 1.98 5.83
C TYR A 59 1.09 3.38 6.26
N MET A 60 0.17 4.28 6.59
CA MET A 60 0.51 5.64 7.03
C MET A 60 1.33 5.64 8.32
N MET A 61 0.99 4.77 9.28
CA MET A 61 1.76 4.58 10.51
C MET A 61 3.20 4.16 10.18
N LEU A 62 3.38 3.14 9.34
CA LEU A 62 4.69 2.65 8.92
C LEU A 62 5.51 3.76 8.26
N CYS A 63 4.97 4.42 7.24
CA CYS A 63 5.68 5.50 6.54
C CYS A 63 6.08 6.63 7.50
N SER A 64 5.18 7.01 8.43
CA SER A 64 5.50 8.04 9.42
C SER A 64 6.61 7.61 10.38
N ALA A 65 6.63 6.33 10.80
CA ALA A 65 7.63 5.81 11.73
C ALA A 65 9.01 5.64 11.05
N LEU A 66 9.05 5.14 9.82
CA LEU A 66 10.27 4.92 9.04
C LEU A 66 11.09 6.21 8.85
N ASN A 67 10.43 7.36 8.68
CA ASN A 67 11.11 8.64 8.60
C ASN A 67 11.92 8.99 9.87
N TYR A 68 11.56 8.39 11.01
CA TYR A 68 12.15 8.69 12.31
C TYR A 68 12.86 7.49 12.95
N GLN A 69 13.21 6.45 12.21
CA GLN A 69 13.88 5.26 12.78
C GLN A 69 15.12 5.61 13.58
N ARG A 70 15.96 6.55 13.11
CA ARG A 70 17.14 7.04 13.84
C ARG A 70 16.77 7.76 15.14
N ALA A 71 15.65 8.50 15.13
CA ALA A 71 15.18 9.19 16.31
C ALA A 71 14.64 8.22 17.38
N PHE A 72 14.03 7.10 16.98
CA PHE A 72 13.63 6.03 17.89
C PHE A 72 14.85 5.39 18.57
N GLY A 73 15.95 5.15 17.82
CA GLY A 73 17.22 4.66 18.40
C GLY A 73 17.82 5.64 19.40
N ASN A 74 17.85 6.94 19.06
CA ASN A 74 18.33 7.97 19.99
C ASN A 74 17.40 8.12 21.21
N PHE A 75 16.11 7.97 21.04
CA PHE A 75 15.13 8.04 22.12
C PHE A 75 15.29 6.87 23.10
N GLN A 76 15.64 5.67 22.62
CA GLN A 76 15.91 4.50 23.46
C GLN A 76 17.06 4.76 24.45
N SER A 77 18.10 5.46 24.02
CA SER A 77 19.23 5.80 24.90
C SER A 77 18.86 6.84 25.97
N LYS A 78 17.78 7.60 25.79
CA LYS A 78 17.36 8.68 26.70
C LYS A 78 16.18 8.33 27.60
N ASP A 79 15.43 7.28 27.27
CA ASP A 79 14.30 6.82 28.06
C ASP A 79 14.44 5.34 28.41
N PRO A 80 14.92 5.00 29.61
CA PRO A 80 15.12 3.60 30.02
C PRO A 80 13.81 2.75 30.04
N ASN A 81 12.65 3.40 30.07
CA ASN A 81 11.36 2.72 30.05
C ASN A 81 10.88 2.40 28.62
N TYR A 82 11.60 2.84 27.59
CA TYR A 82 11.26 2.56 26.21
C TYR A 82 11.92 1.26 25.74
N ASN A 83 11.16 0.16 25.76
CA ASN A 83 11.64 -1.19 25.43
C ASN A 83 11.16 -1.70 24.07
N TRP A 84 10.52 -0.86 23.26
CA TRP A 84 9.88 -1.24 21.99
C TRP A 84 10.68 -0.86 20.76
N CYS A 85 11.93 -0.38 20.91
CA CYS A 85 12.73 0.04 19.76
C CYS A 85 12.94 -1.13 18.80
N PRO A 86 12.48 -1.01 17.54
CA PRO A 86 12.70 -2.05 16.57
C PRO A 86 14.20 -2.21 16.24
N SER A 87 14.63 -3.43 15.98
CA SER A 87 15.95 -3.74 15.46
C SER A 87 16.10 -3.30 14.00
N VAL A 88 17.33 -3.30 13.50
CA VAL A 88 17.62 -2.99 12.09
C VAL A 88 16.83 -3.90 11.14
N ASP A 89 16.72 -5.19 11.45
CA ASP A 89 15.98 -6.14 10.62
C ASP A 89 14.47 -5.91 10.69
N GLU A 90 13.94 -5.50 11.84
CA GLU A 90 12.53 -5.15 11.99
C GLU A 90 12.20 -3.84 11.25
N TRP A 91 13.09 -2.85 11.25
CA TRP A 91 12.94 -1.65 10.43
C TRP A 91 12.97 -1.96 8.94
N ARG A 92 13.94 -2.76 8.48
CA ARG A 92 14.02 -3.22 7.08
C ARG A 92 12.73 -3.96 6.68
N ARG A 93 12.18 -4.78 7.57
CA ARG A 93 10.90 -5.45 7.35
C ARG A 93 9.74 -4.44 7.21
N GLY A 94 9.73 -3.42 8.04
CA GLY A 94 8.76 -2.32 7.94
C GLY A 94 8.84 -1.59 6.59
N GLU A 95 10.05 -1.33 6.07
CA GLU A 95 10.28 -0.74 4.75
C GLU A 95 9.70 -1.61 3.63
N GLN A 96 10.02 -2.89 3.62
CA GLN A 96 9.51 -3.84 2.61
C GLN A 96 7.98 -3.92 2.59
N ILE A 97 7.35 -3.93 3.77
CA ILE A 97 5.88 -3.93 3.87
C ILE A 97 5.32 -2.59 3.37
N CYS A 98 5.96 -1.47 3.69
CA CYS A 98 5.54 -0.15 3.23
C CYS A 98 5.61 -0.05 1.70
N GLU A 99 6.69 -0.50 1.07
CA GLU A 99 6.85 -0.55 -0.38
C GLU A 99 5.79 -1.43 -1.04
N PHE A 100 5.54 -2.61 -0.48
CA PHE A 100 4.52 -3.53 -0.98
C PHE A 100 3.11 -2.93 -0.91
N LEU A 101 2.79 -2.17 0.14
CA LEU A 101 1.47 -1.56 0.33
C LEU A 101 1.27 -0.24 -0.42
N LEU A 102 2.33 0.44 -0.86
CA LEU A 102 2.26 1.74 -1.54
C LEU A 102 1.28 1.76 -2.73
N PRO A 103 1.33 0.83 -3.69
CA PRO A 103 0.42 0.85 -4.84
C PRO A 103 -1.06 0.76 -4.45
N PHE A 104 -1.36 0.05 -3.37
CA PHE A 104 -2.73 -0.06 -2.85
C PHE A 104 -3.20 1.26 -2.22
N TYR A 105 -2.30 1.90 -1.47
CA TYR A 105 -2.56 3.21 -0.86
C TYR A 105 -2.84 4.28 -1.93
N ASP A 106 -1.99 4.36 -2.96
CA ASP A 106 -2.15 5.29 -4.07
C ASP A 106 -3.46 5.06 -4.83
N THR A 107 -3.77 3.79 -5.11
CA THR A 107 -5.03 3.41 -5.75
C THR A 107 -6.24 3.83 -4.92
N THR A 108 -6.20 3.58 -3.61
CA THR A 108 -7.32 3.96 -2.72
C THR A 108 -7.52 5.47 -2.69
N ASN A 109 -6.44 6.25 -2.60
CA ASN A 109 -6.51 7.71 -2.61
C ASN A 109 -7.07 8.25 -3.93
N LEU A 110 -6.64 7.69 -5.06
CA LEU A 110 -7.14 8.08 -6.37
C LEU A 110 -8.65 7.84 -6.50
N ILE A 111 -9.10 6.66 -6.05
CA ILE A 111 -10.51 6.25 -6.14
C ILE A 111 -11.41 7.02 -5.17
N SER A 112 -10.89 7.31 -3.98
CA SER A 112 -11.61 8.05 -2.94
C SER A 112 -11.71 9.55 -3.22
N GLY A 113 -11.02 10.05 -4.24
CA GLY A 113 -11.10 11.43 -4.68
C GLY A 113 -12.49 11.74 -5.24
N THR A 114 -13.17 12.74 -4.65
CA THR A 114 -14.53 13.14 -5.03
C THR A 114 -14.58 14.26 -6.07
N SER A 115 -13.42 14.82 -6.43
CA SER A 115 -13.34 16.03 -7.27
C SER A 115 -13.62 15.79 -8.75
N HIS A 116 -13.36 14.57 -9.24
CA HIS A 116 -13.52 14.20 -10.65
C HIS A 116 -13.94 12.74 -10.83
N PRO A 117 -14.65 12.39 -11.93
CA PRO A 117 -14.92 11.00 -12.27
C PRO A 117 -13.60 10.24 -12.45
N THR A 118 -13.43 9.12 -11.74
CA THR A 118 -12.21 8.30 -11.74
C THR A 118 -12.37 6.95 -12.43
N SER A 119 -13.57 6.65 -12.95
CA SER A 119 -13.88 5.34 -13.56
C SER A 119 -12.95 4.96 -14.71
N ASN A 120 -12.51 5.94 -15.49
CA ASN A 120 -11.57 5.76 -16.59
C ASN A 120 -10.16 5.34 -16.13
N LEU A 121 -9.74 5.80 -14.95
CA LEU A 121 -8.42 5.47 -14.39
C LEU A 121 -8.47 4.21 -13.53
N TYR A 122 -9.66 3.82 -13.06
CA TYR A 122 -9.83 2.74 -12.11
C TYR A 122 -9.29 1.41 -12.64
N PHE A 123 -9.59 1.06 -13.89
CA PHE A 123 -9.09 -0.17 -14.52
C PHE A 123 -7.56 -0.25 -14.46
N LEU A 124 -6.86 0.82 -14.86
CA LEU A 124 -5.41 0.85 -14.88
C LEU A 124 -4.80 0.73 -13.47
N GLN A 125 -5.44 1.32 -12.48
CA GLN A 125 -4.96 1.22 -11.09
C GLN A 125 -5.15 -0.20 -10.53
N VAL A 126 -6.29 -0.82 -10.81
CA VAL A 126 -6.55 -2.19 -10.38
C VAL A 126 -5.64 -3.18 -11.12
N TRP A 127 -5.35 -2.93 -12.40
CA TRP A 127 -4.35 -3.69 -13.15
C TRP A 127 -2.95 -3.57 -12.51
N LYS A 128 -2.52 -2.38 -12.09
CA LYS A 128 -1.25 -2.21 -11.35
C LYS A 128 -1.21 -3.05 -10.08
N ILE A 129 -2.31 -3.06 -9.32
CA ILE A 129 -2.44 -3.92 -8.13
C ILE A 129 -2.26 -5.39 -8.52
N GLN A 130 -2.91 -5.84 -9.58
CA GLN A 130 -2.78 -7.22 -10.07
C GLN A 130 -1.32 -7.56 -10.38
N ARG A 131 -0.59 -6.66 -11.04
CA ARG A 131 0.85 -6.83 -11.33
C ARG A 131 1.66 -6.98 -10.06
N VAL A 132 1.50 -6.07 -9.10
CA VAL A 132 2.21 -6.13 -7.81
C VAL A 132 1.93 -7.43 -7.08
N LEU A 133 0.68 -7.89 -7.09
CA LEU A 133 0.32 -9.18 -6.48
C LEU A 133 0.95 -10.36 -7.23
N THR A 134 0.95 -10.35 -8.56
CA THR A 134 1.58 -11.41 -9.37
C THR A 134 3.09 -11.46 -9.12
N ASP A 135 3.75 -10.31 -9.11
CA ASP A 135 5.19 -10.21 -8.86
C ASP A 135 5.55 -10.67 -7.43
N SER A 136 4.68 -10.37 -6.45
CA SER A 136 4.88 -10.81 -5.06
C SER A 136 4.84 -12.33 -4.88
N LEU A 137 4.10 -13.07 -5.72
CA LEU A 137 4.07 -14.53 -5.68
C LEU A 137 5.40 -15.17 -6.08
N GLN A 138 6.24 -14.44 -6.83
CA GLN A 138 7.57 -14.85 -7.25
C GLN A 138 8.67 -14.31 -6.32
N SER A 139 8.31 -13.60 -5.26
CA SER A 139 9.26 -13.01 -4.33
C SER A 139 10.08 -14.09 -3.61
N GLN A 140 11.38 -13.83 -3.46
CA GLN A 140 12.26 -14.64 -2.60
C GLN A 140 11.97 -14.40 -1.10
N ASP A 141 11.25 -13.34 -0.78
CA ASP A 141 10.82 -13.04 0.57
C ASP A 141 9.49 -13.75 0.89
N GLU A 142 9.59 -14.80 1.71
CA GLU A 142 8.43 -15.62 2.10
C GLU A 142 7.30 -14.84 2.76
N ILE A 143 7.59 -13.70 3.39
CA ILE A 143 6.58 -12.86 4.02
C ILE A 143 5.80 -12.08 2.96
N ILE A 144 6.49 -11.44 2.04
CA ILE A 144 5.88 -10.70 0.92
C ILE A 144 5.08 -11.66 0.05
N LYS A 145 5.63 -12.84 -0.24
CA LYS A 145 4.94 -13.90 -0.98
C LYS A 145 3.65 -14.33 -0.29
N SER A 146 3.71 -14.65 1.01
CA SER A 146 2.53 -15.06 1.80
C SER A 146 1.47 -13.95 1.89
N MET A 147 1.89 -12.68 2.02
CA MET A 147 0.98 -11.54 1.97
C MET A 147 0.31 -11.43 0.60
N GLY A 148 1.10 -11.57 -0.47
CA GLY A 148 0.63 -11.55 -1.85
C GLY A 148 -0.40 -12.65 -2.13
N GLU A 149 -0.16 -13.88 -1.69
CA GLU A 149 -1.07 -15.02 -1.85
C GLU A 149 -2.44 -14.74 -1.20
N MET A 150 -2.44 -14.27 0.06
CA MET A 150 -3.68 -13.95 0.76
C MET A 150 -4.44 -12.79 0.10
N MET A 151 -3.71 -11.77 -0.36
CA MET A 151 -4.31 -10.61 -1.02
C MET A 151 -4.80 -10.98 -2.42
N MET A 152 -4.05 -11.79 -3.19
CA MET A 152 -4.45 -12.28 -4.51
C MET A 152 -5.75 -13.08 -4.45
N THR A 153 -5.92 -13.93 -3.44
CA THR A 153 -7.17 -14.70 -3.25
C THR A 153 -8.39 -13.79 -3.12
N LYS A 154 -8.27 -12.70 -2.34
CA LYS A 154 -9.32 -11.70 -2.20
C LYS A 154 -9.50 -10.89 -3.49
N PHE A 155 -8.40 -10.48 -4.11
CA PHE A 155 -8.38 -9.69 -5.33
C PHE A 155 -9.14 -10.39 -6.47
N LYS A 156 -8.83 -11.66 -6.75
CA LYS A 156 -9.48 -12.44 -7.81
C LYS A 156 -10.99 -12.46 -7.67
N LYS A 157 -11.50 -12.67 -6.44
CA LYS A 157 -12.93 -12.69 -6.17
C LYS A 157 -13.66 -11.43 -6.65
N TYR A 158 -13.03 -10.25 -6.49
CA TYR A 158 -13.64 -8.98 -6.92
C TYR A 158 -13.30 -8.65 -8.37
N TRP A 159 -12.09 -8.97 -8.83
CA TRP A 159 -11.65 -8.69 -10.18
C TRP A 159 -12.49 -9.40 -11.23
N ASP A 160 -12.75 -10.69 -11.06
CA ASP A 160 -13.55 -11.49 -11.99
C ASP A 160 -14.99 -10.93 -12.11
N GLN A 161 -15.51 -10.32 -11.07
CA GLN A 161 -16.85 -9.74 -11.05
C GLN A 161 -16.94 -8.37 -11.73
N TYR A 162 -15.92 -7.52 -11.59
CA TYR A 162 -15.98 -6.11 -11.97
C TYR A 162 -15.10 -5.71 -13.15
N CYS A 163 -14.20 -6.58 -13.62
CA CYS A 163 -13.23 -6.24 -14.66
C CYS A 163 -13.87 -5.72 -15.95
N THR A 164 -14.99 -6.28 -16.40
CA THR A 164 -15.69 -5.86 -17.62
C THR A 164 -16.26 -4.44 -17.49
N ILE A 165 -16.89 -4.11 -16.37
CA ILE A 165 -17.46 -2.77 -16.13
C ILE A 165 -16.33 -1.73 -16.04
N LEU A 166 -15.24 -2.06 -15.37
CA LEU A 166 -14.08 -1.19 -15.26
C LEU A 166 -13.40 -0.96 -16.62
N ALA A 167 -13.36 -2.00 -17.46
CA ALA A 167 -12.85 -1.89 -18.82
C ALA A 167 -13.66 -0.92 -19.67
N PHE A 168 -15.00 -0.86 -19.52
CA PHE A 168 -15.83 0.13 -20.23
C PHE A 168 -15.41 1.56 -19.88
N GLY A 169 -15.22 1.87 -18.58
CA GLY A 169 -14.73 3.18 -18.17
C GLY A 169 -13.39 3.58 -18.82
N ALA A 170 -12.48 2.62 -18.96
CA ALA A 170 -11.20 2.84 -19.61
C ALA A 170 -11.33 3.04 -21.13
N ILE A 171 -12.16 2.25 -21.82
CA ILE A 171 -12.35 2.31 -23.28
C ILE A 171 -12.97 3.65 -23.73
N ILE A 172 -13.93 4.16 -22.96
CA ILE A 172 -14.62 5.42 -23.26
C ILE A 172 -13.67 6.62 -23.13
N ASP A 173 -12.59 6.52 -22.37
CA ASP A 173 -11.57 7.57 -22.31
C ASP A 173 -10.75 7.59 -23.60
N PRO A 174 -10.76 8.70 -24.36
CA PRO A 174 -10.02 8.81 -25.63
C PRO A 174 -8.50 8.66 -25.49
N ARG A 175 -7.95 8.78 -24.27
CA ARG A 175 -6.52 8.62 -23.98
C ARG A 175 -6.12 7.15 -23.76
N ILE A 176 -7.08 6.30 -23.36
CA ILE A 176 -6.82 4.91 -22.96
C ILE A 176 -7.21 3.96 -24.08
N LYS A 177 -8.49 3.92 -24.45
CA LYS A 177 -9.04 3.11 -25.55
C LYS A 177 -8.72 1.59 -25.41
N PHE A 178 -9.08 0.83 -26.43
CA PHE A 178 -8.77 -0.62 -26.52
C PHE A 178 -7.26 -0.92 -26.53
N ALA A 179 -6.43 -0.04 -27.07
CA ALA A 179 -5.00 -0.28 -27.15
C ALA A 179 -4.34 -0.47 -25.78
N SER A 180 -4.66 0.41 -24.81
CA SER A 180 -4.15 0.26 -23.44
C SER A 180 -4.74 -0.95 -22.73
N LEU A 181 -6.02 -1.26 -22.98
CA LEU A 181 -6.67 -2.44 -22.42
C LEU A 181 -6.00 -3.73 -22.92
N SER A 182 -5.74 -3.80 -24.23
CA SER A 182 -5.02 -4.95 -24.83
C SER A 182 -3.63 -5.11 -24.22
N TYR A 183 -2.89 -4.03 -24.04
CA TYR A 183 -1.59 -4.05 -23.39
C TYR A 183 -1.69 -4.60 -21.94
N CYS A 184 -2.68 -4.16 -21.18
CA CYS A 184 -2.88 -4.63 -19.81
C CYS A 184 -3.18 -6.13 -19.75
N TYR A 185 -4.05 -6.64 -20.63
CA TYR A 185 -4.38 -8.06 -20.66
C TYR A 185 -3.20 -8.89 -21.17
N LEU A 186 -2.51 -8.44 -22.23
CA LEU A 186 -1.34 -9.12 -22.78
C LEU A 186 -0.23 -9.30 -21.74
N THR A 187 0.06 -8.24 -20.97
CA THR A 187 1.08 -8.27 -19.92
C THR A 187 0.69 -9.05 -18.68
N THR A 188 -0.59 -9.35 -18.50
CA THR A 188 -1.09 -10.16 -17.37
C THR A 188 -1.16 -11.64 -17.73
N ASP A 189 -1.72 -11.95 -18.87
CA ASP A 189 -1.89 -13.32 -19.36
C ASP A 189 -2.11 -13.29 -20.88
N GLU A 190 -1.06 -13.58 -21.64
CA GLU A 190 -1.07 -13.57 -23.09
C GLU A 190 -2.09 -14.58 -23.66
N SER A 191 -2.22 -15.73 -23.02
CA SER A 191 -3.07 -16.83 -23.52
C SER A 191 -4.56 -16.49 -23.55
N THR A 192 -5.04 -15.61 -22.65
CA THR A 192 -6.45 -15.22 -22.52
C THR A 192 -6.75 -13.79 -22.99
N CYS A 193 -5.73 -13.09 -23.51
CA CYS A 193 -5.82 -11.68 -23.88
C CYS A 193 -6.91 -11.44 -24.94
N GLU A 194 -6.86 -12.17 -26.06
CA GLU A 194 -7.79 -11.99 -27.18
C GLU A 194 -9.24 -12.33 -26.78
N GLU A 195 -9.43 -13.38 -26.03
CA GLU A 195 -10.75 -13.78 -25.51
C GLU A 195 -11.35 -12.68 -24.63
N LYS A 196 -10.56 -12.12 -23.71
CA LYS A 196 -10.99 -11.02 -22.83
C LYS A 196 -11.33 -9.76 -23.61
N ILE A 197 -10.54 -9.39 -24.59
CA ILE A 197 -10.79 -8.22 -25.46
C ILE A 197 -12.09 -8.41 -26.23
N GLN A 198 -12.28 -9.57 -26.83
CA GLN A 198 -13.51 -9.87 -27.60
C GLN A 198 -14.73 -9.90 -26.70
N HIS A 199 -14.62 -10.46 -25.51
CA HIS A 199 -15.70 -10.44 -24.51
C HIS A 199 -16.11 -9.00 -24.16
N VAL A 200 -15.15 -8.13 -23.84
CA VAL A 200 -15.39 -6.73 -23.50
C VAL A 200 -16.04 -6.00 -24.68
N ARG A 201 -15.53 -6.22 -25.91
CA ARG A 201 -16.07 -5.61 -27.14
C ARG A 201 -17.53 -6.01 -27.37
N THR A 202 -17.83 -7.29 -27.29
CA THR A 202 -19.19 -7.80 -27.47
C THR A 202 -20.15 -7.22 -26.43
N LYS A 203 -19.74 -7.20 -25.16
CA LYS A 203 -20.56 -6.63 -24.08
C LYS A 203 -20.75 -5.12 -24.23
N LEU A 204 -19.74 -4.40 -24.72
CA LEU A 204 -19.86 -2.96 -24.97
C LEU A 204 -20.88 -2.67 -26.07
N TYR A 205 -20.85 -3.41 -27.19
CA TYR A 205 -21.81 -3.23 -28.29
C TYR A 205 -23.25 -3.50 -27.85
N MET A 206 -23.49 -4.54 -27.01
CA MET A 206 -24.81 -4.83 -26.46
C MET A 206 -25.42 -3.70 -25.62
N LEU A 207 -24.62 -2.70 -25.19
CA LEU A 207 -25.15 -1.55 -24.45
C LEU A 207 -25.68 -0.44 -25.37
N PHE A 208 -25.41 -0.52 -26.68
CA PHE A 208 -25.81 0.48 -27.66
C PHE A 208 -26.90 -0.03 -28.62
N GLU A 209 -27.30 -1.28 -28.48
CA GLU A 209 -28.48 -1.86 -29.13
C GLU A 209 -29.74 -1.68 -28.25
#